data_7be4bd890cdb210efb2cf188217062df
#
_entry.id   7be4bd890cdb210efb2cf188217062df
#
_cell.length_a   1.000
_cell.length_b   1.000
_cell.length_c   1.000
_cell.angle_alpha   90.00
_cell.angle_beta   90.00
_cell.angle_gamma   90.00
#
_symmetry.space_group_name_H-M   'P 1'
#
loop_
_entity.id
_entity.type
_entity.pdbx_description
1 polymer ?
#
loop_
_entity_poly.entity_id
_entity_poly.type
_entity_poly.pdbx_seq_one_letter_code
_entity_poly.pdbx_strand_id
1 'polypeptide(L)'
;MLFYLIIGLSNLIIVIFITRCLAQFFNAGRYSILAEILGKITGPVIRLLGSRSMMNGRLTVSGFAAVLILIFLKYVILTLVYDIRLPFIYWAVKFLLAALQMFMTALFWLMIVQMILSWLVLLSRQTFEAPARFTYELIDPFVRPLRKIIPPVFMLDLAFMAAMILLFLVNELISYAVVKAFGEVGYIFLWTPNMIN
;
A
#
# COMPACT_ATOMS: atom_id res chain seq x y z
N MET A 1 10.88 18.89 10.94
CA MET A 1 11.38 17.53 11.06
C MET A 1 10.36 16.58 11.68
N LEU A 2 9.81 16.87 12.85
CA LEU A 2 8.82 16.04 13.56
C LEU A 2 7.57 15.75 12.71
N PHE A 3 7.09 16.71 11.94
CA PHE A 3 5.93 16.60 11.07
C PHE A 3 6.13 15.56 9.94
N TYR A 4 7.27 15.55 9.26
CA TYR A 4 7.59 14.56 8.24
C TYR A 4 7.68 13.14 8.81
N LEU A 5 8.14 13.01 10.05
CA LEU A 5 8.16 11.76 10.78
C LEU A 5 6.73 11.24 11.03
N ILE A 6 5.81 12.10 11.44
CA ILE A 6 4.39 11.76 11.68
C ILE A 6 3.72 11.31 10.37
N ILE A 7 3.95 12.02 9.27
CA ILE A 7 3.42 11.63 7.95
C ILE A 7 4.02 10.29 7.52
N GLY A 8 5.32 10.10 7.64
CA GLY A 8 5.98 8.84 7.30
C GLY A 8 5.44 7.65 8.10
N LEU A 9 5.28 7.81 9.41
CA LEU A 9 4.69 6.80 10.29
C LEU A 9 3.23 6.50 9.92
N SER A 10 2.41 7.52 9.65
CA SER A 10 1.02 7.33 9.24
C SER A 10 0.93 6.56 7.92
N ASN A 11 1.81 6.86 6.95
CA ASN A 11 1.87 6.14 5.69
C ASN A 11 2.28 4.67 5.88
N LEU A 12 3.28 4.41 6.72
CA LEU A 12 3.73 3.06 7.05
C LEU A 12 2.57 2.23 7.66
N ILE A 13 1.84 2.82 8.60
CA ILE A 13 0.68 2.17 9.21
C ILE A 13 -0.38 1.84 8.15
N ILE A 14 -0.71 2.78 7.27
CA ILE A 14 -1.68 2.57 6.20
C ILE A 14 -1.23 1.43 5.26
N VAL A 15 0.05 1.41 4.87
CA VAL A 15 0.62 0.34 4.03
C VAL A 15 0.48 -1.03 4.70
N ILE A 16 0.75 -1.13 6.01
CA ILE A 16 0.57 -2.37 6.79
C ILE A 16 -0.89 -2.84 6.75
N PHE A 17 -1.85 -1.92 6.91
CA PHE A 17 -3.28 -2.27 6.84
C PHE A 17 -3.71 -2.69 5.44
N ILE A 18 -3.23 -2.01 4.38
CA ILE A 18 -3.48 -2.40 2.99
C ILE A 18 -2.91 -3.79 2.71
N THR A 19 -1.66 -4.05 3.13
CA THR A 19 -1.01 -5.37 2.99
C THR A 19 -1.85 -6.46 3.63
N ARG A 20 -2.38 -6.21 4.81
CA ARG A 20 -3.27 -7.16 5.48
C ARG A 20 -4.58 -7.37 4.72
N CYS A 21 -5.21 -6.30 4.21
CA CYS A 21 -6.43 -6.43 3.39
C CYS A 21 -6.16 -7.27 2.14
N LEU A 22 -5.03 -7.05 1.47
CA LEU A 22 -4.61 -7.85 0.32
C LEU A 22 -4.38 -9.31 0.70
N ALA A 23 -3.71 -9.58 1.83
CA ALA A 23 -3.47 -10.94 2.31
C ALA A 23 -4.78 -11.69 2.58
N GLN A 24 -5.79 -11.02 3.11
CA GLN A 24 -7.11 -11.60 3.32
C GLN A 24 -7.85 -11.80 1.99
N PHE A 25 -7.77 -10.84 1.09
CA PHE A 25 -8.45 -10.90 -0.20
C PHE A 25 -7.96 -12.06 -1.07
N PHE A 26 -6.64 -12.21 -1.17
CA PHE A 26 -6.00 -13.26 -1.96
C PHE A 26 -5.80 -14.57 -1.20
N ASN A 27 -6.20 -14.65 0.08
CA ASN A 27 -5.93 -15.79 0.96
C ASN A 27 -4.44 -16.15 1.04
N ALA A 28 -3.56 -15.15 0.90
CA ALA A 28 -2.13 -15.35 0.90
C ALA A 28 -1.63 -15.80 2.28
N GLY A 29 -0.83 -16.86 2.28
CA GLY A 29 -0.05 -17.29 3.44
C GLY A 29 -0.83 -17.48 4.74
N ARG A 30 -2.01 -18.11 4.71
CA ARG A 30 -2.88 -18.30 5.91
C ARG A 30 -2.13 -18.81 7.16
N TYR A 31 -1.06 -19.56 6.95
CA TYR A 31 -0.25 -20.16 8.01
C TYR A 31 1.16 -19.56 8.10
N SER A 32 1.39 -18.39 7.45
CA SER A 32 2.69 -17.75 7.51
C SER A 32 2.84 -16.90 8.77
N ILE A 33 4.05 -16.89 9.33
CA ILE A 33 4.43 -16.03 10.47
C ILE A 33 4.12 -14.56 10.18
N LEU A 34 4.30 -14.12 8.93
CA LEU A 34 4.00 -12.75 8.52
C LEU A 34 2.52 -12.41 8.61
N ALA A 35 1.64 -13.34 8.21
CA ALA A 35 0.19 -13.14 8.35
C ALA A 35 -0.22 -13.06 9.85
N GLU A 36 0.43 -13.81 10.71
CA GLU A 36 0.21 -13.75 12.16
C GLU A 36 0.69 -12.41 12.74
N ILE A 37 1.89 -11.95 12.37
CA ILE A 37 2.44 -10.65 12.81
C ILE A 37 1.53 -9.51 12.35
N LEU A 38 1.14 -9.49 11.07
CA LEU A 38 0.18 -8.52 10.55
C LEU A 38 -1.13 -8.57 11.33
N GLY A 39 -1.58 -9.78 11.68
CA GLY A 39 -2.75 -10.01 12.51
C GLY A 39 -2.65 -9.40 13.90
N LYS A 40 -1.51 -9.55 14.56
CA LYS A 40 -1.26 -8.99 15.90
C LYS A 40 -1.19 -7.47 15.88
N ILE A 41 -0.48 -6.88 14.91
CA ILE A 41 -0.30 -5.42 14.80
C ILE A 41 -1.63 -4.72 14.49
N THR A 42 -2.38 -5.22 13.52
CA THR A 42 -3.61 -4.56 13.05
C THR A 42 -4.87 -5.00 13.80
N GLY A 43 -4.79 -6.11 14.53
CA GLY A 43 -5.90 -6.73 15.27
C GLY A 43 -6.64 -5.79 16.22
N PRO A 44 -5.94 -5.02 17.08
CA PRO A 44 -6.61 -4.10 18.02
C PRO A 44 -7.55 -3.12 17.33
N VAL A 45 -7.08 -2.46 16.25
CA VAL A 45 -7.87 -1.46 15.50
C VAL A 45 -9.09 -2.09 14.85
N ILE A 46 -8.94 -3.28 14.28
CA ILE A 46 -10.05 -3.94 13.58
C ILE A 46 -11.08 -4.49 14.55
N ARG A 47 -10.67 -4.90 15.76
CA ARG A 47 -11.62 -5.31 16.83
C ARG A 47 -12.48 -4.14 17.28
N LEU A 48 -11.95 -2.93 17.34
CA LEU A 48 -12.72 -1.70 17.62
C LEU A 48 -13.81 -1.45 16.59
N LEU A 49 -13.63 -1.90 15.34
CA LEU A 49 -14.59 -1.79 14.26
C LEU A 49 -15.60 -2.96 14.21
N GLY A 50 -15.66 -3.76 15.28
CA GLY A 50 -16.71 -4.78 15.47
C GLY A 50 -16.51 -6.10 14.72
N SER A 51 -15.35 -6.35 14.13
CA SER A 51 -15.07 -7.60 13.42
C SER A 51 -14.41 -8.64 14.31
N ARG A 52 -15.14 -9.71 14.62
CA ARG A 52 -14.64 -10.81 15.46
C ARG A 52 -13.81 -11.86 14.74
N SER A 53 -13.88 -11.96 13.43
CA SER A 53 -13.24 -13.08 12.72
C SER A 53 -12.49 -12.61 11.48
N MET A 54 -11.19 -12.78 11.52
CA MET A 54 -10.29 -12.34 10.46
C MET A 54 -9.66 -13.48 9.67
N MET A 55 -9.89 -14.71 10.08
CA MET A 55 -9.20 -15.89 9.55
C MET A 55 -10.00 -16.61 8.45
N ASN A 56 -11.22 -16.20 8.12
CA ASN A 56 -12.11 -16.98 7.24
C ASN A 56 -12.06 -16.60 5.76
N GLY A 57 -10.97 -15.98 5.26
CA GLY A 57 -10.77 -15.80 3.81
C GLY A 57 -11.81 -14.95 3.09
N ARG A 58 -12.72 -14.30 3.80
CA ARG A 58 -13.66 -13.32 3.25
C ARG A 58 -13.12 -11.92 3.56
N LEU A 59 -13.14 -11.07 2.55
CA LEU A 59 -12.85 -9.66 2.70
C LEU A 59 -13.82 -9.10 3.74
N THR A 60 -13.35 -8.89 4.94
CA THR A 60 -14.20 -8.27 5.94
C THR A 60 -14.29 -6.79 5.59
N VAL A 61 -15.50 -6.31 5.38
CA VAL A 61 -15.81 -4.89 5.14
C VAL A 61 -15.10 -4.00 6.16
N SER A 62 -14.88 -4.50 7.37
CA SER A 62 -14.13 -3.83 8.44
C SER A 62 -12.65 -3.58 8.14
N GLY A 63 -11.97 -4.45 7.37
CA GLY A 63 -10.58 -4.21 6.97
C GLY A 63 -10.46 -3.04 5.99
N PHE A 64 -11.33 -3.02 4.97
CA PHE A 64 -11.41 -1.89 4.04
C PHE A 64 -11.85 -0.61 4.74
N ALA A 65 -12.86 -0.68 5.61
CA ALA A 65 -13.30 0.46 6.40
C ALA A 65 -12.17 1.02 7.27
N ALA A 66 -11.34 0.16 7.90
CA ALA A 66 -10.19 0.59 8.68
C ALA A 66 -9.19 1.38 7.84
N VAL A 67 -8.86 0.90 6.63
CA VAL A 67 -7.94 1.62 5.71
C VAL A 67 -8.52 2.98 5.34
N LEU A 68 -9.79 3.04 4.94
CA LEU A 68 -10.44 4.30 4.58
C LEU A 68 -10.51 5.29 5.76
N ILE A 69 -10.81 4.79 6.97
CA ILE A 69 -10.84 5.61 8.18
C ILE A 69 -9.43 6.17 8.51
N LEU A 70 -8.39 5.36 8.38
CA LEU A 70 -7.01 5.81 8.60
C LEU A 70 -6.58 6.87 7.59
N ILE A 71 -6.92 6.70 6.31
CA ILE A 71 -6.67 7.69 5.27
C ILE A 71 -7.47 8.97 5.57
N PHE A 72 -8.74 8.84 5.93
CA PHE A 72 -9.59 9.97 6.29
C PHE A 72 -9.02 10.74 7.48
N LEU A 73 -8.64 10.05 8.55
CA LEU A 73 -8.06 10.66 9.75
C LEU A 73 -6.77 11.41 9.43
N LYS A 74 -5.89 10.81 8.62
CA LYS A 74 -4.69 11.48 8.13
C LYS A 74 -5.03 12.78 7.39
N TYR A 75 -6.04 12.76 6.51
CA TYR A 75 -6.47 13.93 5.75
C TYR A 75 -7.05 15.02 6.65
N VAL A 76 -7.88 14.64 7.62
CA VAL A 76 -8.43 15.59 8.61
C VAL A 76 -7.31 16.26 9.39
N ILE A 77 -6.33 15.51 9.87
CA ILE A 77 -5.18 16.07 10.59
C ILE A 77 -4.40 17.04 9.70
N LEU A 78 -4.13 16.69 8.45
CA LEU A 78 -3.42 17.57 7.51
C LEU A 78 -4.20 18.85 7.21
N THR A 79 -5.51 18.78 7.00
CA THR A 79 -6.36 19.95 6.75
C THR A 79 -6.41 20.89 7.94
N LEU A 80 -6.44 20.35 9.15
CA LEU A 80 -6.41 21.15 10.39
C LEU A 80 -5.04 21.82 10.62
N VAL A 81 -3.96 21.11 10.36
CA VAL A 81 -2.59 21.64 10.55
C VAL A 81 -2.27 22.77 9.57
N TYR A 82 -2.74 22.66 8.32
CA TYR A 82 -2.44 23.65 7.27
C TYR A 82 -3.56 24.65 7.02
N ASP A 83 -4.63 24.65 7.83
CA ASP A 83 -5.84 25.50 7.67
C ASP A 83 -6.38 25.52 6.23
N ILE A 84 -6.40 24.35 5.59
CA ILE A 84 -6.80 24.22 4.18
C ILE A 84 -8.32 24.21 4.08
N ARG A 85 -8.90 25.30 3.55
CA ARG A 85 -10.34 25.43 3.33
C ARG A 85 -10.66 25.07 1.89
N LEU A 86 -11.16 23.86 1.65
CA LEU A 86 -11.61 23.40 0.34
C LEU A 86 -13.12 23.15 0.32
N PRO A 87 -13.81 23.44 -0.80
CA PRO A 87 -15.17 22.99 -1.02
C PRO A 87 -15.29 21.47 -0.86
N PHE A 88 -16.41 21.00 -0.33
CA PHE A 88 -16.63 19.58 -0.04
C PHE A 88 -16.38 18.64 -1.24
N ILE A 89 -16.75 19.07 -2.45
CA ILE A 89 -16.58 18.26 -3.66
C ILE A 89 -15.09 18.03 -3.97
N TYR A 90 -14.25 19.05 -3.81
CA TYR A 90 -12.79 18.93 -4.00
C TYR A 90 -12.17 18.03 -2.93
N TRP A 91 -12.71 18.09 -1.72
CA TRP A 91 -12.25 17.24 -0.61
C TRP A 91 -12.55 15.76 -0.88
N ALA A 92 -13.76 15.43 -1.39
CA ALA A 92 -14.15 14.08 -1.74
C ALA A 92 -13.28 13.50 -2.88
N VAL A 93 -13.04 14.29 -3.94
CA VAL A 93 -12.20 13.87 -5.07
C VAL A 93 -10.75 13.62 -4.60
N LYS A 94 -10.19 14.52 -3.80
CA LYS A 94 -8.84 14.34 -3.24
C LYS A 94 -8.73 13.09 -2.38
N PHE A 95 -9.71 12.84 -1.53
CA PHE A 95 -9.74 11.65 -0.69
C PHE A 95 -9.71 10.36 -1.52
N LEU A 96 -10.49 10.29 -2.60
CA LEU A 96 -10.52 9.15 -3.50
C LEU A 96 -9.16 8.94 -4.21
N LEU A 97 -8.58 10.02 -4.73
CA LEU A 97 -7.27 9.96 -5.39
C LEU A 97 -6.17 9.56 -4.41
N ALA A 98 -6.21 10.05 -3.18
CA ALA A 98 -5.26 9.66 -2.16
C ALA A 98 -5.40 8.20 -1.73
N ALA A 99 -6.62 7.68 -1.63
CA ALA A 99 -6.84 6.27 -1.36
C ALA A 99 -6.24 5.39 -2.46
N LEU A 100 -6.46 5.77 -3.72
CA LEU A 100 -5.88 5.09 -4.88
C LEU A 100 -4.35 5.16 -4.85
N GLN A 101 -3.78 6.33 -4.59
CA GLN A 101 -2.34 6.53 -4.52
C GLN A 101 -1.70 5.72 -3.39
N MET A 102 -2.32 5.69 -2.19
CA MET A 102 -1.84 4.86 -1.08
C MET A 102 -1.84 3.38 -1.42
N PHE A 103 -2.85 2.92 -2.15
CA PHE A 103 -2.93 1.55 -2.63
C PHE A 103 -1.79 1.23 -3.62
N MET A 104 -1.54 2.09 -4.61
CA MET A 104 -0.43 1.93 -5.57
C MET A 104 0.92 1.96 -4.87
N THR A 105 1.11 2.86 -3.93
CA THR A 105 2.32 2.96 -3.10
C THR A 105 2.54 1.69 -2.28
N ALA A 106 1.49 1.13 -1.68
CA ALA A 106 1.60 -0.12 -0.92
C ALA A 106 2.02 -1.29 -1.82
N LEU A 107 1.45 -1.41 -3.03
CA LEU A 107 1.87 -2.41 -4.01
C LEU A 107 3.33 -2.22 -4.42
N PHE A 108 3.75 -1.00 -4.67
CA PHE A 108 5.14 -0.70 -5.03
C PHE A 108 6.13 -1.13 -3.93
N TRP A 109 5.85 -0.80 -2.66
CA TRP A 109 6.66 -1.23 -1.54
C TRP A 109 6.68 -2.75 -1.36
N LEU A 110 5.54 -3.41 -1.55
CA LEU A 110 5.46 -4.87 -1.51
C LEU A 110 6.33 -5.50 -2.61
N MET A 111 6.38 -4.90 -3.81
CA MET A 111 7.25 -5.35 -4.89
C MET A 111 8.73 -5.18 -4.55
N ILE A 112 9.12 -4.06 -3.92
CA ILE A 112 10.48 -3.87 -3.44
C ILE A 112 10.85 -4.93 -2.40
N VAL A 113 9.97 -5.18 -1.43
CA VAL A 113 10.18 -6.22 -0.40
C VAL A 113 10.30 -7.59 -1.06
N GLN A 114 9.47 -7.92 -2.03
CA GLN A 114 9.55 -9.18 -2.78
C GLN A 114 10.87 -9.32 -3.52
N MET A 115 11.35 -8.27 -4.15
CA MET A 115 12.65 -8.28 -4.84
C MET A 115 13.79 -8.58 -3.87
N ILE A 116 13.80 -7.91 -2.71
CA ILE A 116 14.81 -8.14 -1.67
C ILE A 116 14.71 -9.57 -1.13
N LEU A 117 13.51 -10.03 -0.80
CA LEU A 117 13.31 -11.39 -0.29
C LEU A 117 13.70 -12.47 -1.31
N SER A 118 13.45 -12.23 -2.59
CA SER A 118 13.87 -13.13 -3.66
C SER A 118 15.38 -13.32 -3.68
N TRP A 119 16.16 -12.27 -3.44
CA TRP A 119 17.62 -12.36 -3.32
C TRP A 119 18.06 -13.02 -2.02
N LEU A 120 17.38 -12.75 -0.91
CA LEU A 120 17.69 -13.38 0.38
C LEU A 120 17.43 -14.89 0.38
N VAL A 121 16.47 -15.36 -0.39
CA VAL A 121 16.21 -16.80 -0.59
C VAL A 121 17.43 -17.50 -1.20
N LEU A 122 18.20 -16.83 -2.07
CA LEU A 122 19.46 -17.36 -2.62
C LEU A 122 20.52 -17.56 -1.56
N LEU A 123 20.53 -16.72 -0.51
CA LEU A 123 21.47 -16.81 0.59
C LEU A 123 21.06 -17.86 1.64
N SER A 124 19.78 -17.91 1.99
CA SER A 124 19.23 -18.87 2.97
C SER A 124 17.78 -19.20 2.64
N ARG A 125 17.61 -20.30 1.92
CA ARG A 125 16.28 -20.77 1.50
C ARG A 125 15.38 -21.07 2.70
N GLN A 126 15.91 -21.76 3.73
CA GLN A 126 15.13 -22.17 4.89
C GLN A 126 14.49 -21.00 5.63
N THR A 127 15.21 -19.88 5.74
CA THR A 127 14.75 -18.71 6.51
C THR A 127 13.81 -17.81 5.73
N PHE A 128 14.09 -17.59 4.43
CA PHE A 128 13.41 -16.54 3.64
C PHE A 128 12.36 -17.07 2.66
N GLU A 129 12.24 -18.40 2.47
CA GLU A 129 11.26 -18.97 1.52
C GLU A 129 9.81 -18.64 1.92
N ALA A 130 9.45 -18.79 3.20
CA ALA A 130 8.10 -18.54 3.67
C ALA A 130 7.67 -17.06 3.52
N PRO A 131 8.47 -16.05 3.96
CA PRO A 131 8.15 -14.65 3.72
C PRO A 131 8.17 -14.27 2.23
N ALA A 132 9.08 -14.80 1.43
CA ALA A 132 9.12 -14.55 -0.01
C ALA A 132 7.88 -15.11 -0.72
N ARG A 133 7.44 -16.31 -0.34
CA ARG A 133 6.22 -16.91 -0.88
C ARG A 133 5.00 -16.08 -0.50
N PHE A 134 4.90 -15.61 0.73
CA PHE A 134 3.80 -14.76 1.18
C PHE A 134 3.68 -13.48 0.36
N THR A 135 4.78 -12.73 0.19
CA THR A 135 4.79 -11.50 -0.60
C THR A 135 4.54 -11.77 -2.08
N TYR A 136 5.07 -12.87 -2.61
CA TYR A 136 4.79 -13.31 -3.98
C TYR A 136 3.29 -13.54 -4.21
N GLU A 137 2.62 -14.27 -3.32
CA GLU A 137 1.17 -14.54 -3.42
C GLU A 137 0.33 -13.25 -3.40
N LEU A 138 0.80 -12.19 -2.73
CA LEU A 138 0.14 -10.88 -2.72
C LEU A 138 0.28 -10.12 -4.04
N ILE A 139 1.42 -10.25 -4.71
CA ILE A 139 1.78 -9.46 -5.88
C ILE A 139 1.42 -10.18 -7.18
N ASP A 140 1.45 -11.51 -7.20
CA ASP A 140 1.23 -12.32 -8.39
C ASP A 140 -0.05 -11.96 -9.16
N PRO A 141 -1.21 -11.67 -8.53
CA PRO A 141 -2.42 -11.28 -9.25
C PRO A 141 -2.24 -10.03 -10.12
N PHE A 142 -1.35 -9.11 -9.73
CA PHE A 142 -1.06 -7.87 -10.45
C PHE A 142 0.00 -8.06 -11.55
N VAL A 143 0.95 -8.98 -11.34
CA VAL A 143 2.04 -9.25 -12.30
C VAL A 143 1.64 -10.31 -13.33
N ARG A 144 0.77 -11.24 -12.97
CA ARG A 144 0.32 -12.34 -13.83
C ARG A 144 -0.21 -11.89 -15.20
N PRO A 145 -1.03 -10.83 -15.34
CA PRO A 145 -1.46 -10.37 -16.66
C PRO A 145 -0.30 -9.90 -17.53
N LEU A 146 0.73 -9.26 -16.94
CA LEU A 146 1.91 -8.82 -17.68
C LEU A 146 2.80 -10.01 -18.11
N ARG A 147 2.88 -11.08 -17.30
CA ARG A 147 3.61 -12.32 -17.68
C ARG A 147 3.02 -13.02 -18.90
N LYS A 148 1.75 -12.77 -19.22
CA LYS A 148 1.14 -13.28 -20.46
C LYS A 148 1.64 -12.54 -21.71
N ILE A 149 2.07 -11.28 -21.55
CA ILE A 149 2.53 -10.42 -22.64
C ILE A 149 4.06 -10.46 -22.72
N ILE A 150 4.73 -10.44 -21.57
CA ILE A 150 6.18 -10.41 -21.45
C ILE A 150 6.61 -11.71 -20.75
N PRO A 151 7.05 -12.72 -21.51
CA PRO A 151 7.52 -13.96 -20.91
C PRO A 151 8.83 -13.74 -20.15
N PRO A 152 9.10 -14.52 -19.10
CA PRO A 152 10.39 -14.45 -18.39
C PRO A 152 11.53 -14.85 -19.33
N VAL A 153 12.65 -14.10 -19.26
CA VAL A 153 13.85 -14.36 -20.06
C VAL A 153 14.96 -14.80 -19.11
N PHE A 154 15.45 -16.02 -19.26
CA PHE A 154 16.41 -16.67 -18.37
C PHE A 154 15.92 -16.69 -16.90
N MET A 155 16.69 -16.08 -15.99
CA MET A 155 16.37 -15.99 -14.55
C MET A 155 15.69 -14.66 -14.16
N LEU A 156 15.49 -13.75 -15.14
CA LEU A 156 14.91 -12.43 -14.90
C LEU A 156 13.41 -12.42 -15.23
N ASP A 157 12.60 -12.03 -14.28
CA ASP A 157 11.18 -11.78 -14.48
C ASP A 157 10.97 -10.35 -15.01
N LEU A 158 11.09 -10.21 -16.35
CA LEU A 158 10.89 -8.90 -17.01
C LEU A 158 9.48 -8.35 -16.79
N ALA A 159 8.48 -9.21 -16.64
CA ALA A 159 7.11 -8.79 -16.36
C ALA A 159 7.00 -8.15 -14.96
N PHE A 160 7.75 -8.64 -13.99
CA PHE A 160 7.82 -8.05 -12.66
C PHE A 160 8.47 -6.64 -12.72
N MET A 161 9.57 -6.49 -13.46
CA MET A 161 10.22 -5.19 -13.65
C MET A 161 9.29 -4.20 -14.38
N ALA A 162 8.62 -4.65 -15.44
CA ALA A 162 7.64 -3.85 -16.17
C ALA A 162 6.47 -3.42 -15.27
N ALA A 163 5.98 -4.32 -14.40
CA ALA A 163 4.95 -3.99 -13.43
C ALA A 163 5.39 -2.91 -12.43
N MET A 164 6.62 -2.98 -11.93
CA MET A 164 7.18 -1.93 -11.05
C MET A 164 7.26 -0.58 -11.74
N ILE A 165 7.78 -0.54 -12.98
CA ILE A 165 7.87 0.69 -13.77
C ILE A 165 6.47 1.25 -14.03
N LEU A 166 5.52 0.40 -14.41
CA LEU A 166 4.14 0.80 -14.67
C LEU A 166 3.48 1.40 -13.43
N LEU A 167 3.64 0.76 -12.27
CA LEU A 167 3.11 1.28 -10.99
C LEU A 167 3.75 2.62 -10.64
N PHE A 168 5.05 2.77 -10.84
CA PHE A 168 5.75 4.03 -10.61
C PHE A 168 5.20 5.13 -11.53
N LEU A 169 5.08 4.86 -12.84
CA LEU A 169 4.55 5.83 -13.81
C LEU A 169 3.10 6.23 -13.50
N VAL A 170 2.24 5.27 -13.15
CA VAL A 170 0.85 5.55 -12.78
C VAL A 170 0.80 6.41 -11.50
N ASN A 171 1.64 6.11 -10.51
CA ASN A 171 1.70 6.89 -9.29
C ASN A 171 2.15 8.34 -9.55
N GLU A 172 3.17 8.54 -10.39
CA GLU A 172 3.64 9.87 -10.80
C GLU A 172 2.58 10.62 -11.62
N LEU A 173 1.85 9.93 -12.51
CA LEU A 173 0.78 10.53 -13.29
C LEU A 173 -0.36 11.01 -12.38
N ILE A 174 -0.75 10.23 -11.39
CA ILE A 174 -1.75 10.62 -10.38
C ILE A 174 -1.24 11.84 -9.60
N SER A 175 0.02 11.82 -9.17
CA SER A 175 0.66 12.93 -8.44
C SER A 175 0.62 14.21 -9.27
N TYR A 176 1.02 14.13 -10.53
CA TYR A 176 0.99 15.27 -11.46
C TYR A 176 -0.44 15.81 -11.67
N ALA A 177 -1.42 14.92 -11.85
CA ALA A 177 -2.81 15.31 -12.00
C ALA A 177 -3.36 16.01 -10.76
N VAL A 178 -3.02 15.51 -9.57
CA VAL A 178 -3.42 16.13 -8.29
C VAL A 178 -2.82 17.52 -8.13
N VAL A 179 -1.53 17.68 -8.43
CA VAL A 179 -0.86 18.99 -8.35
C VAL A 179 -1.45 19.97 -9.36
N LYS A 180 -1.66 19.55 -10.59
CA LYS A 180 -2.26 20.40 -11.63
C LYS A 180 -3.69 20.84 -11.29
N ALA A 181 -4.47 19.96 -10.67
CA ALA A 181 -5.86 20.25 -10.31
C ALA A 181 -6.00 21.11 -9.04
N PHE A 182 -5.08 20.96 -8.08
CA PHE A 182 -5.20 21.55 -6.74
C PHE A 182 -4.06 22.51 -6.36
N GLY A 183 -3.11 22.77 -7.28
CA GLY A 183 -1.97 23.64 -7.06
C GLY A 183 -1.02 23.11 -5.97
N GLU A 184 -0.29 24.02 -5.32
CA GLU A 184 0.70 23.67 -4.26
C GLU A 184 0.09 22.91 -3.09
N VAL A 185 -1.18 23.16 -2.78
CA VAL A 185 -1.92 22.42 -1.76
C VAL A 185 -2.01 20.92 -2.09
N GLY A 186 -1.92 20.56 -3.37
CA GLY A 186 -1.86 19.16 -3.81
C GLY A 186 -0.63 18.42 -3.25
N TYR A 187 0.54 19.06 -3.20
CA TYR A 187 1.78 18.43 -2.72
C TYR A 187 1.73 18.00 -1.26
N ILE A 188 1.05 18.74 -0.40
CA ILE A 188 0.95 18.45 1.03
C ILE A 188 0.33 17.08 1.29
N PHE A 189 -0.52 16.63 0.38
CA PHE A 189 -1.26 15.37 0.49
C PHE A 189 -0.58 14.20 -0.24
N LEU A 190 0.41 14.48 -1.07
CA LEU A 190 1.16 13.46 -1.77
C LEU A 190 2.20 12.80 -0.87
N TRP A 191 2.61 11.61 -1.25
CA TRP A 191 3.65 10.85 -0.54
C TRP A 191 5.05 11.49 -0.61
N THR A 192 5.31 12.36 -1.59
CA THR A 192 6.65 12.86 -1.88
C THR A 192 7.04 14.02 -0.95
N PRO A 193 7.87 13.81 0.09
CA PRO A 193 8.31 14.88 0.98
C PRO A 193 9.35 15.82 0.35
N ASN A 194 9.81 15.55 -0.87
CA ASN A 194 11.00 16.18 -1.43
C ASN A 194 10.77 17.36 -2.37
N MET A 195 9.54 17.87 -2.53
CA MET A 195 9.25 18.94 -3.49
C MET A 195 8.74 20.24 -2.85
N ILE A 196 9.00 20.44 -1.57
CA ILE A 196 8.82 21.74 -0.92
C ILE A 196 10.21 22.29 -0.63
N ASN A 197 10.82 22.88 -1.64
CA ASN A 197 11.89 23.88 -1.53
C ASN A 197 11.44 25.13 -2.24
#